data_97fe1aab00f63747ad9860710b4a910f
#
_entry.id   97fe1aab00f63747ad9860710b4a910f
#
_cell.length_a   1.000
_cell.length_b   1.000
_cell.length_c   1.000
_cell.angle_alpha   90.00
_cell.angle_beta   90.00
_cell.angle_gamma   90.00
#
_symmetry.space_group_name_H-M   'P 1'
#
loop_
_entity.id
_entity.type
_entity.pdbx_description
1 polymer ?
#
loop_
_entity_poly.entity_id
_entity_poly.type
_entity_poly.pdbx_seq_one_letter_code
_entity_poly.pdbx_strand_id
1 'polypeptide(L)'
;DPDQPKVHPVGQIKMVKPLGVDHQKETGLLLVTNANPRYSFQIFSGTQSSQWLDYLDDQFQFVESLPKGLQDLLTVRLYFHDYAWEQEKRWNERFSNIALDLGKKNINELIAKSRLYVATYNAGTYLQSFTMNIPTVIFWNSKHWEIRDAAIPYFDELKRVGIFHETPESAAFHVSEVWDDIDGWWKSKPVRDVLEQFKSQYCDIDCDLTGNIEAELRAESNKF
;
A
#
# COMPACT_ATOMS: atom_id res chain seq x y z
N ASP A 1 17.68 -4.14 10.66
CA ASP A 1 18.17 -5.40 11.22
C ASP A 1 18.60 -5.13 12.65
N PRO A 2 17.92 -5.68 13.69
CA PRO A 2 18.27 -5.43 15.09
C PRO A 2 19.66 -5.92 15.48
N ASP A 3 20.28 -6.77 14.66
CA ASP A 3 21.63 -7.29 14.87
C ASP A 3 22.73 -6.38 14.27
N GLN A 4 22.36 -5.28 13.61
CA GLN A 4 23.35 -4.31 13.14
C GLN A 4 23.66 -3.28 14.25
N PRO A 5 24.89 -3.16 14.70
CA PRO A 5 25.26 -2.31 15.85
C PRO A 5 25.06 -0.80 15.63
N LYS A 6 24.61 -0.38 14.45
CA LYS A 6 24.34 1.04 14.11
C LYS A 6 22.87 1.30 13.75
N VAL A 7 21.98 0.31 13.92
CA VAL A 7 20.56 0.45 13.60
C VAL A 7 19.74 0.16 14.85
N HIS A 8 19.08 1.20 15.36
CA HIS A 8 18.25 1.14 16.55
C HIS A 8 16.79 1.31 16.16
N PRO A 9 15.88 0.37 16.52
CA PRO A 9 14.45 0.51 16.25
C PRO A 9 13.88 1.59 17.18
N VAL A 10 13.38 2.67 16.60
CA VAL A 10 12.78 3.79 17.35
C VAL A 10 11.27 3.92 17.13
N GLY A 11 10.69 3.13 16.22
CA GLY A 11 9.29 3.17 15.85
C GLY A 11 8.99 3.90 14.53
N GLN A 12 7.72 4.01 14.17
CA GLN A 12 7.28 4.56 12.90
C GLN A 12 7.11 6.09 12.96
N ILE A 13 7.88 6.83 12.16
CA ILE A 13 7.85 8.32 12.14
C ILE A 13 6.54 8.87 11.54
N LYS A 14 5.99 8.21 10.53
CA LYS A 14 4.73 8.62 9.88
C LYS A 14 3.54 7.94 10.56
N MET A 15 3.20 8.40 11.76
CA MET A 15 2.04 7.87 12.48
C MET A 15 0.75 8.48 11.93
N VAL A 16 -0.19 7.62 11.55
CA VAL A 16 -1.58 8.00 11.33
C VAL A 16 -2.40 7.33 12.41
N LYS A 17 -2.99 8.13 13.30
CA LYS A 17 -3.88 7.60 14.34
C LYS A 17 -5.05 6.88 13.68
N PRO A 18 -5.53 5.76 14.26
CA PRO A 18 -6.75 5.12 13.81
C PRO A 18 -7.87 6.16 13.76
N LEU A 19 -8.38 6.42 12.59
CA LEU A 19 -9.61 7.18 12.45
C LEU A 19 -10.73 6.21 12.81
N GLY A 20 -11.66 6.61 13.67
CA GLY A 20 -12.87 5.85 13.95
C GLY A 20 -13.78 5.91 12.72
N VAL A 21 -13.40 5.25 11.65
CA VAL A 21 -14.10 5.25 10.37
C VAL A 21 -15.16 4.16 10.41
N ASP A 22 -16.39 4.56 10.17
CA ASP A 22 -17.50 3.64 9.96
C ASP A 22 -17.46 3.16 8.49
N HIS A 23 -16.74 2.06 8.24
CA HIS A 23 -16.56 1.49 6.91
C HIS A 23 -17.89 1.11 6.21
N GLN A 24 -18.98 0.99 6.93
CA GLN A 24 -20.29 0.68 6.33
C GLN A 24 -20.85 1.83 5.49
N LYS A 25 -20.33 3.06 5.68
CA LYS A 25 -20.76 4.25 4.91
C LYS A 25 -19.95 4.52 3.66
N GLU A 26 -18.82 3.83 3.48
CA GLU A 26 -17.95 4.06 2.34
C GLU A 26 -18.28 3.08 1.22
N THR A 27 -18.44 3.59 0.00
CA THR A 27 -18.94 2.81 -1.15
C THR A 27 -17.89 2.50 -2.20
N GLY A 28 -16.71 3.13 -2.14
CA GLY A 28 -15.75 3.14 -3.22
C GLY A 28 -14.59 2.16 -3.06
N LEU A 29 -14.08 1.68 -4.19
CA LEU A 29 -12.80 0.99 -4.33
C LEU A 29 -11.72 2.01 -4.69
N LEU A 30 -10.62 2.05 -3.96
CA LEU A 30 -9.50 2.96 -4.21
C LEU A 30 -8.27 2.19 -4.67
N LEU A 31 -7.80 2.44 -5.89
CA LEU A 31 -6.50 1.97 -6.40
C LEU A 31 -5.49 3.11 -6.33
N VAL A 32 -4.35 2.89 -5.68
CA VAL A 32 -3.29 3.91 -5.58
C VAL A 32 -2.07 3.47 -6.37
N THR A 33 -1.61 4.36 -7.24
CA THR A 33 -0.49 4.14 -8.15
C THR A 33 0.72 4.96 -7.76
N ASN A 34 1.89 4.60 -8.32
CA ASN A 34 3.14 5.31 -8.15
C ASN A 34 3.73 5.73 -9.50
N ALA A 35 4.58 6.74 -9.50
CA ALA A 35 5.41 7.09 -10.63
C ALA A 35 6.78 7.55 -10.17
N ASN A 36 7.81 7.15 -10.91
CA ASN A 36 9.18 7.59 -10.77
C ASN A 36 9.59 8.42 -12.00
N PRO A 37 10.59 9.31 -11.91
CA PRO A 37 11.04 10.10 -13.04
C PRO A 37 11.40 9.22 -14.26
N ARG A 38 10.81 9.53 -15.42
CA ARG A 38 11.06 8.83 -16.67
C ARG A 38 12.53 8.99 -17.10
N TYR A 39 13.09 10.16 -16.87
CA TYR A 39 14.48 10.50 -17.18
C TYR A 39 15.19 10.82 -15.87
N SER A 40 15.95 9.88 -15.36
CA SER A 40 16.71 10.04 -14.12
C SER A 40 18.02 9.26 -14.17
N PHE A 41 19.06 9.84 -13.59
CA PHE A 41 20.31 9.14 -13.30
C PHE A 41 20.30 8.48 -11.91
N GLN A 42 19.27 8.71 -11.12
CA GLN A 42 19.11 8.12 -9.79
C GLN A 42 18.46 6.74 -9.89
N ILE A 43 18.92 5.84 -9.04
CA ILE A 43 18.30 4.51 -8.86
C ILE A 43 17.25 4.64 -7.74
N PHE A 44 16.02 4.25 -8.03
CA PHE A 44 14.93 4.22 -7.07
C PHE A 44 14.68 2.78 -6.61
N SER A 45 14.18 2.62 -5.38
CA SER A 45 13.73 1.34 -4.85
C SER A 45 12.33 0.97 -5.36
N GLY A 46 12.18 0.87 -6.66
CA GLY A 46 10.92 0.59 -7.35
C GLY A 46 11.13 0.52 -8.85
N THR A 47 10.05 0.59 -9.61
CA THR A 47 10.11 0.52 -11.07
C THR A 47 11.05 1.57 -11.66
N GLN A 48 12.01 1.12 -12.44
CA GLN A 48 12.85 2.01 -13.24
C GLN A 48 12.10 2.41 -14.53
N SER A 49 12.60 3.42 -15.24
CA SER A 49 11.91 3.95 -16.42
C SER A 49 11.55 2.89 -17.48
N SER A 50 12.40 1.90 -17.70
CA SER A 50 12.12 0.79 -18.62
C SER A 50 11.02 -0.18 -18.12
N GLN A 51 10.76 -0.21 -16.83
CA GLN A 51 9.80 -1.12 -16.20
C GLN A 51 8.44 -0.45 -15.92
N TRP A 52 8.37 0.89 -16.04
CA TRP A 52 7.18 1.62 -15.64
C TRP A 52 5.96 1.30 -16.50
N LEU A 53 6.14 1.00 -17.77
CA LEU A 53 5.03 0.59 -18.66
C LEU A 53 4.49 -0.78 -18.27
N ASP A 54 5.36 -1.74 -17.94
CA ASP A 54 4.94 -3.05 -17.44
C ASP A 54 4.15 -2.90 -16.11
N TYR A 55 4.63 -2.03 -15.23
CA TYR A 55 3.91 -1.69 -14.00
C TYR A 55 2.54 -1.04 -14.26
N LEU A 56 2.43 -0.17 -15.26
CA LEU A 56 1.15 0.41 -15.67
C LEU A 56 0.22 -0.64 -16.27
N ASP A 57 0.75 -1.56 -17.05
CA ASP A 57 -0.02 -2.67 -17.65
C ASP A 57 -0.57 -3.61 -16.57
N ASP A 58 0.19 -3.91 -15.50
CA ASP A 58 -0.30 -4.65 -14.33
C ASP A 58 -1.53 -3.96 -13.71
N GLN A 59 -1.53 -2.62 -13.62
CA GLN A 59 -2.68 -1.87 -13.10
C GLN A 59 -3.89 -1.91 -14.04
N PHE A 60 -3.66 -1.80 -15.33
CA PHE A 60 -4.72 -1.95 -16.33
C PHE A 60 -5.33 -3.34 -16.28
N GLN A 61 -4.50 -4.37 -16.14
CA GLN A 61 -4.93 -5.75 -16.05
C GLN A 61 -5.74 -6.02 -14.78
N PHE A 62 -5.37 -5.40 -13.64
CA PHE A 62 -6.20 -5.43 -12.43
C PHE A 62 -7.60 -4.89 -12.70
N VAL A 63 -7.71 -3.73 -13.34
CA VAL A 63 -9.00 -3.10 -13.65
C VAL A 63 -9.82 -3.93 -14.63
N GLU A 64 -9.19 -4.48 -15.67
CA GLU A 64 -9.86 -5.34 -16.67
C GLU A 64 -10.38 -6.64 -16.06
N SER A 65 -9.69 -7.14 -15.02
CA SER A 65 -10.10 -8.36 -14.32
C SER A 65 -11.24 -8.13 -13.31
N LEU A 66 -11.57 -6.87 -12.98
CA LEU A 66 -12.70 -6.56 -12.11
C LEU A 66 -14.04 -6.68 -12.86
N PRO A 67 -15.11 -7.18 -12.22
CA PRO A 67 -16.48 -7.06 -12.73
C PRO A 67 -16.86 -5.60 -12.99
N LYS A 68 -17.69 -5.35 -14.00
CA LYS A 68 -18.08 -3.99 -14.41
C LYS A 68 -18.62 -3.15 -13.25
N GLY A 69 -19.45 -3.75 -12.40
CA GLY A 69 -19.99 -3.05 -11.21
C GLY A 69 -18.91 -2.55 -10.26
N LEU A 70 -17.77 -3.23 -10.14
CA LEU A 70 -16.65 -2.77 -9.33
C LEU A 70 -15.79 -1.73 -10.04
N GLN A 71 -15.66 -1.83 -11.37
CA GLN A 71 -15.01 -0.79 -12.16
C GLN A 71 -15.73 0.56 -12.03
N ASP A 72 -17.07 0.56 -11.98
CA ASP A 72 -17.89 1.76 -11.83
C ASP A 72 -17.76 2.42 -10.43
N LEU A 73 -17.31 1.67 -9.44
CA LEU A 73 -17.03 2.14 -8.07
C LEU A 73 -15.56 2.50 -7.84
N LEU A 74 -14.71 2.28 -8.84
CA LEU A 74 -13.27 2.46 -8.73
C LEU A 74 -12.88 3.94 -8.87
N THR A 75 -12.05 4.40 -7.95
CA THR A 75 -11.26 5.62 -8.10
C THR A 75 -9.79 5.24 -8.19
N VAL A 76 -9.10 5.69 -9.22
CA VAL A 76 -7.65 5.52 -9.37
C VAL A 76 -6.94 6.80 -8.94
N ARG A 77 -6.11 6.69 -7.94
CA ARG A 77 -5.25 7.78 -7.49
C ARG A 77 -3.92 7.71 -8.18
N LEU A 78 -3.68 8.65 -9.08
CA LEU A 78 -2.39 8.82 -9.75
C LEU A 78 -1.37 9.49 -8.81
N TYR A 79 -0.09 9.24 -9.08
CA TYR A 79 0.97 9.99 -8.42
C TYR A 79 0.91 11.47 -8.81
N PHE A 80 1.10 12.37 -7.85
CA PHE A 80 0.88 13.81 -8.03
C PHE A 80 1.83 14.48 -9.05
N HIS A 81 2.99 13.88 -9.28
CA HIS A 81 3.93 14.29 -10.32
C HIS A 81 3.88 13.32 -11.49
N ASP A 82 3.61 13.83 -12.68
CA ASP A 82 3.49 12.98 -13.89
C ASP A 82 4.83 12.42 -14.37
N TYR A 83 5.93 13.12 -14.12
CA TYR A 83 7.27 12.73 -14.55
C TYR A 83 7.41 12.42 -16.05
N ALA A 84 6.63 13.06 -16.91
CA ALA A 84 6.57 12.87 -18.36
C ALA A 84 6.05 11.49 -18.81
N TRP A 85 5.21 10.85 -17.98
CA TRP A 85 4.55 9.60 -18.31
C TRP A 85 3.19 9.77 -18.98
N GLU A 86 2.63 10.96 -18.97
CA GLU A 86 1.26 11.24 -19.44
C GLU A 86 0.22 10.33 -18.78
N GLN A 87 0.34 10.13 -17.44
CA GLN A 87 -0.46 9.18 -16.67
C GLN A 87 -1.97 9.39 -16.92
N GLU A 88 -2.47 10.60 -16.72
CA GLU A 88 -3.91 10.91 -16.91
C GLU A 88 -4.39 10.56 -18.31
N LYS A 89 -3.60 10.93 -19.34
CA LYS A 89 -3.95 10.63 -20.74
C LYS A 89 -4.04 9.13 -21.01
N ARG A 90 -3.04 8.34 -20.55
CA ARG A 90 -3.01 6.89 -20.74
C ARG A 90 -4.18 6.19 -20.06
N TRP A 91 -4.53 6.62 -18.84
CA TRP A 91 -5.69 6.11 -18.12
C TRP A 91 -7.00 6.44 -18.85
N ASN A 92 -7.20 7.69 -19.30
CA ASN A 92 -8.40 8.12 -20.03
C ASN A 92 -8.55 7.45 -21.41
N GLU A 93 -7.43 7.19 -22.11
CA GLU A 93 -7.43 6.45 -23.36
C GLU A 93 -7.84 4.98 -23.20
N ARG A 94 -7.48 4.37 -22.07
CA ARG A 94 -7.81 2.96 -21.78
C ARG A 94 -9.18 2.80 -21.13
N PHE A 95 -9.52 3.70 -20.20
CA PHE A 95 -10.74 3.62 -19.37
C PHE A 95 -11.41 4.99 -19.25
N SER A 96 -12.31 5.31 -20.18
CA SER A 96 -12.98 6.60 -20.23
C SER A 96 -13.94 6.87 -19.05
N ASN A 97 -14.36 5.84 -18.32
CA ASN A 97 -15.40 5.93 -17.28
C ASN A 97 -14.85 5.80 -15.84
N ILE A 98 -13.55 5.60 -15.68
CA ILE A 98 -12.96 5.45 -14.33
C ILE A 98 -12.64 6.83 -13.75
N ALA A 99 -13.02 7.04 -12.49
CA ALA A 99 -12.69 8.27 -11.78
C ALA A 99 -11.20 8.36 -11.48
N LEU A 100 -10.56 9.47 -11.86
CA LEU A 100 -9.14 9.72 -11.56
C LEU A 100 -9.00 10.81 -10.49
N ASP A 101 -8.20 10.54 -9.46
CA ASP A 101 -7.63 11.57 -8.59
C ASP A 101 -6.18 11.84 -9.02
N LEU A 102 -5.90 13.08 -9.41
CA LEU A 102 -4.60 13.48 -9.94
C LEU A 102 -3.57 13.82 -8.83
N GLY A 103 -3.67 13.19 -7.70
CA GLY A 103 -2.74 13.40 -6.60
C GLY A 103 -3.00 14.69 -5.78
N LYS A 104 -4.14 15.34 -5.94
CA LYS A 104 -4.47 16.62 -5.30
C LYS A 104 -5.04 16.48 -3.89
N LYS A 105 -5.76 15.40 -3.62
CA LYS A 105 -6.38 15.16 -2.31
C LYS A 105 -5.37 14.55 -1.34
N ASN A 106 -5.63 14.67 -0.04
CA ASN A 106 -4.82 13.98 0.96
C ASN A 106 -5.01 12.46 0.83
N ILE A 107 -3.91 11.71 0.72
CA ILE A 107 -3.95 10.26 0.52
C ILE A 107 -4.58 9.53 1.71
N ASN A 108 -4.29 9.96 2.95
CA ASN A 108 -4.84 9.33 4.13
C ASN A 108 -6.35 9.53 4.26
N GLU A 109 -6.86 10.70 3.83
CA GLU A 109 -8.29 10.94 3.76
C GLU A 109 -8.98 10.08 2.70
N LEU A 110 -8.34 9.87 1.54
CA LEU A 110 -8.88 9.00 0.50
C LEU A 110 -8.92 7.54 0.96
N ILE A 111 -7.82 7.06 1.56
CA ILE A 111 -7.76 5.70 2.13
C ILE A 111 -8.83 5.53 3.22
N ALA A 112 -8.94 6.49 4.14
CA ALA A 112 -9.92 6.43 5.23
C ALA A 112 -11.38 6.43 4.76
N LYS A 113 -11.66 7.02 3.59
CA LYS A 113 -12.99 7.08 2.98
C LYS A 113 -13.29 5.93 2.02
N SER A 114 -12.32 5.09 1.70
CA SER A 114 -12.55 3.95 0.81
C SER A 114 -13.13 2.77 1.58
N ARG A 115 -14.03 2.02 0.94
CA ARG A 115 -14.52 0.75 1.45
C ARG A 115 -13.44 -0.32 1.42
N LEU A 116 -12.61 -0.32 0.37
CA LEU A 116 -11.43 -1.15 0.21
C LEU A 116 -10.35 -0.37 -0.52
N TYR A 117 -9.13 -0.44 0.01
CA TYR A 117 -7.94 0.18 -0.55
C TYR A 117 -7.05 -0.87 -1.24
N VAL A 118 -6.56 -0.55 -2.43
CA VAL A 118 -5.62 -1.40 -3.18
C VAL A 118 -4.32 -0.63 -3.38
N ALA A 119 -3.22 -1.18 -2.86
CA ALA A 119 -1.87 -0.68 -3.05
C ALA A 119 -1.17 -1.46 -4.16
N THR A 120 -0.49 -0.76 -5.07
CA THR A 120 0.17 -1.38 -6.23
C THR A 120 1.69 -1.35 -6.16
N TYR A 121 2.25 -1.01 -5.01
CA TYR A 121 3.68 -0.83 -4.83
C TYR A 121 4.12 -0.97 -3.38
N ASN A 122 5.38 -1.34 -3.16
CA ASN A 122 5.95 -1.50 -1.83
C ASN A 122 6.38 -0.15 -1.23
N ALA A 123 5.48 0.51 -0.49
CA ALA A 123 5.76 1.77 0.20
C ALA A 123 4.89 1.96 1.46
N GLY A 124 5.13 3.05 2.19
CA GLY A 124 4.52 3.30 3.49
C GLY A 124 2.99 3.46 3.52
N THR A 125 2.31 3.63 2.39
CA THR A 125 0.86 3.87 2.37
C THR A 125 0.04 2.68 2.84
N TYR A 126 0.42 1.46 2.48
CA TYR A 126 -0.30 0.27 2.97
C TYR A 126 -0.01 -0.01 4.46
N LEU A 127 1.18 0.36 4.97
CA LEU A 127 1.46 0.31 6.40
C LEU A 127 0.53 1.27 7.17
N GLN A 128 0.31 2.46 6.61
CA GLN A 128 -0.63 3.43 7.18
C GLN A 128 -2.08 2.91 7.14
N SER A 129 -2.51 2.26 6.06
CA SER A 129 -3.85 1.67 5.99
C SER A 129 -4.05 0.56 7.02
N PHE A 130 -3.04 -0.27 7.27
CA PHE A 130 -3.07 -1.29 8.33
C PHE A 130 -3.20 -0.67 9.73
N THR A 131 -2.48 0.44 9.99
CA THR A 131 -2.59 1.14 11.28
C THR A 131 -3.93 1.82 11.45
N MET A 132 -4.53 2.33 10.36
CA MET A 132 -5.89 2.88 10.35
C MET A 132 -6.98 1.79 10.37
N ASN A 133 -6.60 0.51 10.29
CA ASN A 133 -7.50 -0.64 10.21
C ASN A 133 -8.46 -0.58 8.99
N ILE A 134 -7.96 -0.11 7.84
CA ILE A 134 -8.71 -0.04 6.58
C ILE A 134 -8.54 -1.35 5.81
N PRO A 135 -9.63 -1.98 5.30
CA PRO A 135 -9.52 -3.15 4.43
C PRO A 135 -8.61 -2.87 3.24
N THR A 136 -7.57 -3.68 3.11
CA THR A 136 -6.47 -3.42 2.17
C THR A 136 -6.07 -4.68 1.44
N VAL A 137 -5.97 -4.57 0.12
CA VAL A 137 -5.33 -5.55 -0.77
C VAL A 137 -4.07 -4.92 -1.33
N ILE A 138 -3.02 -5.71 -1.48
CA ILE A 138 -1.74 -5.27 -2.00
C ILE A 138 -1.37 -6.18 -3.15
N PHE A 139 -0.93 -5.62 -4.28
CA PHE A 139 -0.29 -6.42 -5.30
C PHE A 139 0.88 -5.69 -5.94
N TRP A 140 1.90 -6.43 -6.32
CA TRP A 140 2.96 -5.98 -7.20
C TRP A 140 3.70 -7.17 -7.81
N ASN A 141 4.34 -6.93 -8.94
CA ASN A 141 5.22 -7.90 -9.57
C ASN A 141 6.56 -7.96 -8.80
N SER A 142 6.96 -9.13 -8.35
CA SER A 142 8.21 -9.36 -7.61
C SER A 142 9.47 -8.94 -8.39
N LYS A 143 9.39 -8.86 -9.73
CA LYS A 143 10.47 -8.34 -10.58
C LYS A 143 10.73 -6.84 -10.36
N HIS A 144 9.74 -6.10 -9.85
CA HIS A 144 9.85 -4.66 -9.64
C HIS A 144 10.14 -4.28 -8.19
N TRP A 145 9.71 -5.09 -7.23
CA TRP A 145 9.95 -4.88 -5.80
C TRP A 145 10.41 -6.17 -5.13
N GLU A 146 11.69 -6.22 -4.86
CA GLU A 146 12.30 -7.31 -4.11
C GLU A 146 11.94 -7.20 -2.62
N ILE A 147 11.58 -8.32 -2.02
CA ILE A 147 11.33 -8.44 -0.59
C ILE A 147 12.58 -9.04 0.05
N ARG A 148 13.05 -8.44 1.15
CA ARG A 148 14.18 -8.98 1.92
C ARG A 148 13.84 -10.36 2.48
N ASP A 149 14.80 -11.27 2.53
CA ASP A 149 14.62 -12.64 3.02
C ASP A 149 13.94 -12.68 4.40
N ALA A 150 14.35 -11.79 5.32
CA ALA A 150 13.76 -11.69 6.65
C ALA A 150 12.28 -11.26 6.66
N ALA A 151 11.79 -10.64 5.57
CA ALA A 151 10.40 -10.22 5.45
C ALA A 151 9.51 -11.23 4.71
N ILE A 152 10.10 -12.15 3.93
CA ILE A 152 9.36 -13.14 3.15
C ILE A 152 8.32 -13.89 4.00
N PRO A 153 8.62 -14.44 5.19
CA PRO A 153 7.63 -15.15 5.98
C PRO A 153 6.39 -14.32 6.34
N TYR A 154 6.56 -13.02 6.56
CA TYR A 154 5.45 -12.12 6.86
C TYR A 154 4.58 -11.85 5.64
N PHE A 155 5.19 -11.71 4.45
CA PHE A 155 4.44 -11.55 3.20
C PHE A 155 3.75 -12.83 2.76
N ASP A 156 4.33 -14.01 3.03
CA ASP A 156 3.68 -15.29 2.80
C ASP A 156 2.39 -15.43 3.63
N GLU A 157 2.42 -14.99 4.90
CA GLU A 157 1.23 -14.95 5.73
C GLU A 157 0.17 -13.94 5.22
N LEU A 158 0.58 -12.75 4.77
CA LEU A 158 -0.34 -11.81 4.11
C LEU A 158 -0.95 -12.42 2.84
N LYS A 159 -0.17 -13.16 2.06
CA LYS A 159 -0.65 -13.87 0.87
C LYS A 159 -1.66 -14.96 1.23
N ARG A 160 -1.38 -15.74 2.27
CA ARG A 160 -2.27 -16.81 2.75
C ARG A 160 -3.67 -16.32 3.12
N VAL A 161 -3.79 -15.10 3.63
CA VAL A 161 -5.08 -14.51 4.04
C VAL A 161 -5.68 -13.56 3.00
N GLY A 162 -5.12 -13.49 1.79
CA GLY A 162 -5.64 -12.71 0.67
C GLY A 162 -5.34 -11.20 0.74
N ILE A 163 -4.37 -10.78 1.56
CA ILE A 163 -3.96 -9.38 1.62
C ILE A 163 -2.91 -9.06 0.56
N PHE A 164 -1.92 -9.94 0.35
CA PHE A 164 -0.86 -9.73 -0.64
C PHE A 164 -1.01 -10.68 -1.84
N HIS A 165 -0.83 -10.14 -3.05
CA HIS A 165 -0.90 -10.86 -4.32
C HIS A 165 0.31 -10.54 -5.20
N GLU A 166 0.77 -11.50 -5.96
CA GLU A 166 1.91 -11.34 -6.88
C GLU A 166 1.46 -11.02 -8.32
N THR A 167 0.14 -11.09 -8.58
CA THR A 167 -0.43 -10.77 -9.89
C THR A 167 -1.68 -9.89 -9.74
N PRO A 168 -1.94 -9.00 -10.72
CA PRO A 168 -3.11 -8.13 -10.73
C PRO A 168 -4.42 -8.91 -10.81
N GLU A 169 -4.45 -10.03 -11.55
CA GLU A 169 -5.65 -10.86 -11.71
C GLU A 169 -6.04 -11.52 -10.39
N SER A 170 -5.06 -12.06 -9.66
CA SER A 170 -5.30 -12.67 -8.35
C SER A 170 -5.85 -11.67 -7.36
N ALA A 171 -5.32 -10.43 -7.37
CA ALA A 171 -5.82 -9.34 -6.54
C ALA A 171 -7.26 -8.94 -6.91
N ALA A 172 -7.55 -8.79 -8.21
CA ALA A 172 -8.88 -8.43 -8.70
C ALA A 172 -9.92 -9.52 -8.38
N PHE A 173 -9.53 -10.79 -8.55
CA PHE A 173 -10.38 -11.93 -8.19
C PHE A 173 -10.73 -11.90 -6.71
N HIS A 174 -9.72 -11.75 -5.84
CA HIS A 174 -9.93 -11.69 -4.39
C HIS A 174 -10.81 -10.50 -3.98
N VAL A 175 -10.56 -9.30 -4.53
CA VAL A 175 -11.41 -8.12 -4.30
C VAL A 175 -12.86 -8.43 -4.67
N SER A 176 -13.08 -9.12 -5.78
CA SER A 176 -14.44 -9.50 -6.22
C SER A 176 -15.11 -10.49 -5.28
N GLU A 177 -14.37 -11.47 -4.75
CA GLU A 177 -14.90 -12.47 -3.82
C GLU A 177 -15.32 -11.86 -2.47
N VAL A 178 -14.54 -10.91 -1.95
CA VAL A 178 -14.79 -10.34 -0.62
C VAL A 178 -15.70 -9.11 -0.65
N TRP A 179 -16.02 -8.59 -1.84
CA TRP A 179 -16.70 -7.29 -1.97
C TRP A 179 -18.04 -7.21 -1.24
N ASP A 180 -18.83 -8.27 -1.28
CA ASP A 180 -20.15 -8.28 -0.64
C ASP A 180 -20.07 -8.38 0.89
N ASP A 181 -19.00 -8.98 1.42
CA ASP A 181 -18.75 -9.11 2.87
C ASP A 181 -17.29 -8.80 3.24
N ILE A 182 -16.83 -7.58 2.91
CA ILE A 182 -15.47 -7.11 3.25
C ILE A 182 -15.22 -7.18 4.76
N ASP A 183 -16.22 -6.85 5.57
CA ASP A 183 -16.11 -6.88 7.02
C ASP A 183 -15.93 -8.29 7.56
N GLY A 184 -16.65 -9.27 7.01
CA GLY A 184 -16.48 -10.67 7.36
C GLY A 184 -15.08 -11.19 7.07
N TRP A 185 -14.50 -10.82 5.93
CA TRP A 185 -13.11 -11.15 5.59
C TRP A 185 -12.13 -10.41 6.50
N TRP A 186 -12.19 -9.06 6.54
CA TRP A 186 -11.20 -8.23 7.22
C TRP A 186 -11.15 -8.43 8.74
N LYS A 187 -12.31 -8.67 9.35
CA LYS A 187 -12.45 -8.90 10.79
C LYS A 187 -12.30 -10.39 11.18
N SER A 188 -12.13 -11.28 10.21
CA SER A 188 -11.94 -12.70 10.48
C SER A 188 -10.70 -12.94 11.33
N LYS A 189 -10.75 -13.98 12.18
CA LYS A 189 -9.62 -14.29 13.06
C LYS A 189 -8.30 -14.53 12.31
N PRO A 190 -8.26 -15.27 11.18
CA PRO A 190 -7.00 -15.47 10.43
C PRO A 190 -6.39 -14.17 9.93
N VAL A 191 -7.19 -13.24 9.39
CA VAL A 191 -6.72 -11.94 8.90
C VAL A 191 -6.20 -11.09 10.05
N ARG A 192 -6.91 -11.04 11.16
CA ARG A 192 -6.51 -10.27 12.33
C ARG A 192 -5.20 -10.76 12.95
N ASP A 193 -5.05 -12.08 13.15
CA ASP A 193 -3.84 -12.68 13.72
C ASP A 193 -2.61 -12.32 12.85
N VAL A 194 -2.74 -12.42 11.52
CA VAL A 194 -1.67 -12.07 10.57
C VAL A 194 -1.36 -10.58 10.58
N LEU A 195 -2.38 -9.73 10.60
CA LEU A 195 -2.18 -8.28 10.66
C LEU A 195 -1.52 -7.83 11.98
N GLU A 196 -1.88 -8.43 13.11
CA GLU A 196 -1.25 -8.15 14.39
C GLU A 196 0.23 -8.52 14.37
N GLN A 197 0.57 -9.71 13.86
CA GLN A 197 1.95 -10.14 13.70
C GLN A 197 2.74 -9.22 12.75
N PHE A 198 2.16 -8.86 11.60
CA PHE A 198 2.81 -7.97 10.64
C PHE A 198 3.00 -6.56 11.22
N LYS A 199 1.99 -6.01 11.88
CA LYS A 199 2.05 -4.68 12.49
C LYS A 199 3.08 -4.60 13.61
N SER A 200 3.20 -5.62 14.46
CA SER A 200 4.20 -5.65 15.53
C SER A 200 5.63 -5.57 15.01
N GLN A 201 5.87 -6.05 13.78
CA GLN A 201 7.19 -6.03 13.15
C GLN A 201 7.46 -4.75 12.34
N TYR A 202 6.44 -4.23 11.63
CA TYR A 202 6.63 -3.19 10.61
C TYR A 202 5.87 -1.89 10.85
N CYS A 203 4.95 -1.87 11.81
CA CYS A 203 4.06 -0.72 12.06
C CYS A 203 3.99 -0.38 13.54
N ASP A 204 5.12 -0.41 14.24
CA ASP A 204 5.15 -0.05 15.67
C ASP A 204 4.74 1.41 15.86
N ILE A 205 3.49 1.60 16.33
CA ILE A 205 2.86 2.90 16.58
C ILE A 205 2.67 3.17 18.08
N ASP A 206 2.83 2.17 18.93
CA ASP A 206 2.59 2.27 20.37
C ASP A 206 3.85 2.72 21.15
N CYS A 207 4.97 2.92 20.44
CA CYS A 207 6.20 3.38 21.02
C CYS A 207 6.20 4.89 21.31
N ASP A 208 6.83 5.29 22.39
CA ASP A 208 7.21 6.68 22.62
C ASP A 208 8.37 7.07 21.68
N LEU A 209 8.03 7.40 20.44
CA LEU A 209 9.01 7.74 19.40
C LEU A 209 10.00 8.83 19.86
N THR A 210 9.50 9.86 20.51
CA THR A 210 10.33 10.98 20.96
C THR A 210 11.28 10.55 22.08
N GLY A 211 10.78 9.81 23.07
CA GLY A 211 11.58 9.27 24.15
C GLY A 211 12.62 8.27 23.67
N ASN A 212 12.25 7.39 22.72
CA ASN A 212 13.19 6.44 22.12
C ASN A 212 14.32 7.14 21.36
N ILE A 213 14.00 8.15 20.55
CA ILE A 213 15.01 8.96 19.83
C ILE A 213 15.91 9.69 20.81
N GLU A 214 15.36 10.33 21.85
CA GLU A 214 16.16 11.00 22.89
C GLU A 214 17.07 10.03 23.63
N ALA A 215 16.58 8.86 24.00
CA ALA A 215 17.37 7.85 24.70
C ALA A 215 18.58 7.38 23.87
N GLU A 216 18.35 7.10 22.58
CA GLU A 216 19.42 6.70 21.66
C GLU A 216 20.44 7.81 21.43
N LEU A 217 20.00 9.06 21.23
CA LEU A 217 20.92 10.19 21.09
C LEU A 217 21.77 10.43 22.35
N ARG A 218 21.19 10.28 23.55
CA ARG A 218 21.92 10.37 24.80
C ARG A 218 22.94 9.23 24.99
N ALA A 219 22.54 8.00 24.61
CA ALA A 219 23.43 6.84 24.68
C ALA A 219 24.63 6.99 23.73
N GLU A 220 24.44 7.51 22.53
CA GLU A 220 25.54 7.78 21.60
C GLU A 220 26.43 8.95 22.06
N SER A 221 25.84 10.02 22.61
CA SER A 221 26.61 11.18 23.15
C SER A 221 27.51 10.82 24.31
N ASN A 222 27.15 9.82 25.11
CA ASN A 222 27.98 9.38 26.28
C ASN A 222 29.15 8.46 25.89
N LYS A 223 29.29 8.09 24.60
CA LYS A 223 30.42 7.30 24.10
C LYS A 223 31.62 8.14 23.68
N PHE A 224 31.48 9.47 23.68
CA PHE A 224 32.53 10.45 23.38
C PHE A 224 32.90 11.26 24.63
#